data_24e98eead536561e931f8131f321471e
#
_entry.id   24e98eead536561e931f8131f321471e
#
_cell.length_a   1.000
_cell.length_b   1.000
_cell.length_c   1.000
_cell.angle_alpha   90.00
_cell.angle_beta   90.00
_cell.angle_gamma   90.00
#
_symmetry.space_group_name_H-M   'P 1'
#
loop_
_entity.id
_entity.type
_entity.pdbx_description
1 polymer ?
#
loop_
_entity_poly.entity_id
_entity_poly.type
_entity_poly.pdbx_seq_one_letter_code
_entity_poly.pdbx_strand_id
1 'polypeptide(L)'
;MRASPIDPRDQTSEIDDPEYRVYFWTSSAGSLWSCSEWELAEADIDEVLDWVKAHANGRLHSLWVVLRRPDGVQLVRLRGIDPTAEPSTWPRWAREAKG
;
A
#
# COMPACT_ATOMS: atom_id res chain seq x y z
N MET A 1 -10.01 14.27 7.26
CA MET A 1 -10.34 12.98 7.90
C MET A 1 -11.71 13.07 8.55
N ARG A 2 -12.38 11.99 8.59
CA ARG A 2 -13.73 11.93 9.13
C ARG A 2 -13.87 10.70 10.01
N ALA A 3 -14.31 10.89 11.26
CA ALA A 3 -14.48 9.81 12.22
C ALA A 3 -15.92 9.80 12.70
N SER A 4 -16.54 8.63 12.71
CA SER A 4 -17.90 8.46 13.23
C SER A 4 -18.05 7.08 13.86
N PRO A 5 -18.89 6.94 14.88
CA PRO A 5 -19.18 5.63 15.45
C PRO A 5 -19.98 4.78 14.46
N ILE A 6 -19.80 3.47 14.54
CA ILE A 6 -20.50 2.52 13.69
C ILE A 6 -21.37 1.59 14.52
N ASP A 7 -22.35 0.95 13.86
CA ASP A 7 -23.15 -0.09 14.47
C ASP A 7 -22.37 -1.42 14.34
N PRO A 8 -22.05 -2.11 15.46
CA PRO A 8 -21.32 -3.39 15.39
C PRO A 8 -22.03 -4.46 14.57
N ARG A 9 -23.33 -4.34 14.35
CA ARG A 9 -24.10 -5.31 13.55
C ARG A 9 -23.81 -5.19 12.05
N ASP A 10 -23.17 -4.12 11.62
CA ASP A 10 -22.80 -3.93 10.21
C ASP A 10 -21.66 -4.86 9.79
N GLN A 11 -20.94 -5.42 10.76
CA GLN A 11 -19.83 -6.31 10.47
C GLN A 11 -20.33 -7.69 10.08
N THR A 12 -20.02 -8.13 8.86
CA THR A 12 -20.45 -9.44 8.36
C THR A 12 -19.30 -10.45 8.28
N SER A 13 -18.05 -9.98 8.27
CA SER A 13 -16.88 -10.84 8.26
C SER A 13 -15.67 -10.10 8.79
N GLU A 14 -14.65 -10.85 9.18
CA GLU A 14 -13.43 -10.31 9.75
C GLU A 14 -12.23 -11.11 9.22
N ILE A 15 -11.13 -10.42 8.94
CA ILE A 15 -9.88 -11.04 8.54
C ILE A 15 -8.87 -10.79 9.64
N ASP A 16 -8.46 -11.86 10.34
CA ASP A 16 -7.53 -11.74 11.46
C ASP A 16 -6.07 -11.69 11.02
N ASP A 17 -5.73 -12.35 9.91
CA ASP A 17 -4.35 -12.43 9.40
C ASP A 17 -4.28 -11.81 8.01
N PRO A 18 -4.25 -10.47 7.91
CA PRO A 18 -4.17 -9.83 6.60
C PRO A 18 -2.83 -10.08 5.94
N GLU A 19 -2.85 -10.16 4.62
CA GLU A 19 -1.65 -10.20 3.80
C GLU A 19 -1.39 -8.80 3.25
N TYR A 20 -0.12 -8.46 3.09
CA TYR A 20 0.28 -7.17 2.56
C TYR A 20 1.18 -7.36 1.36
N ARG A 21 1.18 -6.38 0.46
CA ARG A 21 2.16 -6.27 -0.61
C ARG A 21 2.87 -4.95 -0.52
N VAL A 22 4.17 -4.97 -0.77
CA VAL A 22 5.00 -3.78 -0.78
C VAL A 22 5.75 -3.75 -2.09
N TYR A 23 5.70 -2.62 -2.76
CA TYR A 23 6.45 -2.37 -3.98
C TYR A 23 7.46 -1.27 -3.69
N PHE A 24 8.75 -1.57 -3.94
CA PHE A 24 9.79 -0.56 -3.89
C PHE A 24 10.17 -0.17 -5.31
N TRP A 25 10.23 1.11 -5.56
CA TRP A 25 10.42 1.66 -6.90
C TRP A 25 11.78 2.29 -7.01
N THR A 26 12.52 1.93 -8.05
CA THR A 26 13.84 2.48 -8.35
C THR A 26 13.78 3.15 -9.72
N SER A 27 14.17 4.42 -9.77
CA SER A 27 14.27 5.15 -11.02
C SER A 27 15.57 4.78 -11.72
N SER A 28 15.50 4.53 -13.01
CA SER A 28 16.66 4.32 -13.86
C SER A 28 16.77 5.43 -14.91
N ALA A 29 17.87 5.44 -15.65
CA ALA A 29 18.09 6.42 -16.71
C ALA A 29 16.93 6.38 -17.72
N GLY A 30 16.48 7.55 -18.18
CA GLY A 30 15.42 7.64 -19.16
C GLY A 30 14.00 7.56 -18.59
N SER A 31 13.83 7.86 -17.31
CA SER A 31 12.53 7.88 -16.61
C SER A 31 11.84 6.52 -16.52
N LEU A 32 12.60 5.45 -16.64
CA LEU A 32 12.07 4.11 -16.43
C LEU A 32 12.09 3.76 -14.94
N TRP A 33 11.04 3.08 -14.52
CA TRP A 33 10.93 2.59 -13.15
C TRP A 33 11.09 1.07 -13.13
N SER A 34 11.89 0.59 -12.19
CA SER A 34 11.92 -0.84 -11.86
C SER A 34 11.29 -1.04 -10.49
N CYS A 35 10.68 -2.20 -10.30
CA CYS A 35 9.92 -2.48 -9.09
C CYS A 35 10.41 -3.76 -8.45
N SER A 36 10.64 -3.71 -7.13
CA SER A 36 10.88 -4.88 -6.30
C SER A 36 9.61 -5.17 -5.52
N GLU A 37 9.03 -6.35 -5.72
CA GLU A 37 7.74 -6.73 -5.18
C GLU A 37 7.89 -7.73 -4.03
N TRP A 38 7.21 -7.46 -2.92
CA TRP A 38 7.26 -8.29 -1.73
C TRP A 38 5.86 -8.59 -1.22
N GLU A 39 5.65 -9.81 -0.76
CA GLU A 39 4.43 -10.18 -0.06
C GLU A 39 4.78 -10.45 1.39
N LEU A 40 4.04 -9.82 2.32
CA LEU A 40 4.26 -9.97 3.75
C LEU A 40 3.03 -10.63 4.36
N ALA A 41 3.26 -11.73 5.07
CA ALA A 41 2.21 -12.49 5.73
C ALA A 41 2.60 -12.75 7.18
N GLU A 42 1.63 -13.12 8.00
CA GLU A 42 1.85 -13.46 9.41
C GLU A 42 2.52 -12.32 10.20
N ALA A 43 2.10 -11.08 9.90
CA ALA A 43 2.62 -9.88 10.55
C ALA A 43 1.50 -8.89 10.81
N ASP A 44 1.62 -8.13 11.89
CA ASP A 44 0.70 -7.02 12.12
C ASP A 44 1.19 -5.75 11.40
N ILE A 45 0.37 -4.72 11.40
CA ILE A 45 0.68 -3.49 10.65
C ILE A 45 1.94 -2.79 11.20
N ASP A 46 2.19 -2.85 12.49
CA ASP A 46 3.36 -2.22 13.06
C ASP A 46 4.64 -2.90 12.59
N GLU A 47 4.65 -4.24 12.55
CA GLU A 47 5.78 -5.00 12.01
C GLU A 47 5.99 -4.69 10.53
N VAL A 48 4.91 -4.58 9.76
CA VAL A 48 4.97 -4.27 8.34
C VAL A 48 5.59 -2.89 8.12
N LEU A 49 5.16 -1.89 8.88
CA LEU A 49 5.68 -0.53 8.75
C LEU A 49 7.17 -0.45 9.10
N ASP A 50 7.58 -1.16 10.15
CA ASP A 50 8.99 -1.24 10.53
C ASP A 50 9.82 -1.93 9.46
N TRP A 51 9.29 -3.01 8.88
CA TRP A 51 9.95 -3.74 7.80
C TRP A 51 10.12 -2.85 6.56
N VAL A 52 9.09 -2.11 6.19
CA VAL A 52 9.15 -1.18 5.04
C VAL A 52 10.22 -0.13 5.27
N LYS A 53 10.26 0.45 6.46
CA LYS A 53 11.24 1.47 6.82
C LYS A 53 12.67 0.92 6.73
N ALA A 54 12.88 -0.30 7.20
CA ALA A 54 14.20 -0.94 7.19
C ALA A 54 14.67 -1.31 5.78
N HIS A 55 13.77 -1.57 4.84
CA HIS A 55 14.10 -2.07 3.51
C HIS A 55 13.97 -1.04 2.39
N ALA A 56 13.43 0.14 2.69
CA ALA A 56 13.18 1.15 1.65
C ALA A 56 14.48 1.68 1.02
N ASN A 57 15.53 1.90 1.80
CA ASN A 57 16.82 2.39 1.30
C ASN A 57 16.68 3.66 0.45
N GLY A 58 15.82 4.59 0.89
CA GLY A 58 15.57 5.83 0.16
C GLY A 58 14.69 5.70 -1.08
N ARG A 59 14.22 4.50 -1.40
CA ARG A 59 13.34 4.28 -2.54
C ARG A 59 11.91 4.71 -2.24
N LEU A 60 11.18 5.08 -3.26
CA LEU A 60 9.73 5.22 -3.17
C LEU A 60 9.09 3.85 -2.92
N HIS A 61 7.98 3.83 -2.23
CA HIS A 61 7.26 2.59 -1.99
C HIS A 61 5.76 2.80 -2.03
N SER A 62 5.04 1.69 -2.23
CA SER A 62 3.61 1.61 -2.01
C SER A 62 3.30 0.37 -1.19
N LEU A 63 2.43 0.53 -0.20
CA LEU A 63 2.01 -0.54 0.70
C LEU A 63 0.51 -0.79 0.50
N TRP A 64 0.16 -2.06 0.32
CA TRP A 64 -1.19 -2.49 -0.01
C TRP A 64 -1.63 -3.61 0.91
N VAL A 65 -2.91 -3.65 1.24
CA VAL A 65 -3.53 -4.84 1.83
C VAL A 65 -4.17 -5.65 0.71
N VAL A 66 -4.05 -6.98 0.83
CA VAL A 66 -4.55 -7.93 -0.16
C VAL A 66 -5.93 -8.41 0.25
N LEU A 67 -6.90 -8.25 -0.61
CA LEU A 67 -8.23 -8.81 -0.44
C LEU A 67 -8.41 -9.94 -1.44
N ARG A 68 -8.50 -11.17 -0.93
CA ARG A 68 -8.72 -12.35 -1.79
C ARG A 68 -10.20 -12.62 -1.89
N ARG A 69 -10.68 -12.69 -3.12
CA ARG A 69 -12.08 -12.95 -3.45
C ARG A 69 -12.15 -14.15 -4.39
N PRO A 70 -13.30 -14.82 -4.51
CA PRO A 70 -13.44 -15.97 -5.43
C PRO A 70 -13.09 -15.62 -6.87
N ASP A 71 -13.30 -14.37 -7.29
CA ASP A 71 -13.07 -13.91 -8.66
C ASP A 71 -11.71 -13.23 -8.86
N GLY A 72 -10.86 -13.19 -7.82
CA GLY A 72 -9.53 -12.61 -7.98
C GLY A 72 -8.99 -11.95 -6.73
N VAL A 73 -7.96 -11.14 -6.93
CA VAL A 73 -7.27 -10.42 -5.86
C VAL A 73 -7.46 -8.93 -6.07
N GLN A 74 -7.90 -8.25 -5.02
CA GLN A 74 -8.02 -6.80 -5.01
C GLN A 74 -7.00 -6.23 -4.03
N LEU A 75 -6.35 -5.13 -4.40
CA LEU A 75 -5.39 -4.44 -3.56
C LEU A 75 -5.96 -3.11 -3.11
N VAL A 76 -5.85 -2.83 -1.81
CA VAL A 76 -6.21 -1.53 -1.25
C VAL A 76 -4.95 -0.84 -0.78
N ARG A 77 -4.67 0.34 -1.32
CA ARG A 77 -3.47 1.08 -0.96
C ARG A 77 -3.62 1.68 0.44
N LEU A 78 -2.63 1.40 1.29
CA LEU A 78 -2.57 1.92 2.64
C LEU A 78 -1.60 3.10 2.77
N ARG A 79 -0.52 3.09 1.97
CA ARG A 79 0.55 4.07 2.11
C ARG A 79 1.36 4.17 0.83
N GLY A 80 1.95 5.33 0.61
CA GLY A 80 2.89 5.52 -0.47
C GLY A 80 2.25 5.82 -1.81
N ILE A 81 3.04 5.74 -2.87
CA ILE A 81 2.59 6.03 -4.23
C ILE A 81 3.09 4.98 -5.19
N ASP A 82 2.41 4.85 -6.32
CA ASP A 82 2.87 4.13 -7.49
C ASP A 82 3.32 5.21 -8.50
N PRO A 83 4.63 5.39 -8.73
CA PRO A 83 5.11 6.45 -9.61
C PRO A 83 4.76 6.21 -11.08
N THR A 84 4.33 5.00 -11.45
CA THR A 84 3.90 4.68 -12.81
C THR A 84 2.41 4.91 -13.04
N ALA A 85 1.64 5.13 -11.97
CA ALA A 85 0.21 5.37 -12.07
C ALA A 85 -0.08 6.85 -12.37
N GLU A 86 -1.31 7.11 -12.83
CA GLU A 86 -1.75 8.48 -13.06
C GLU A 86 -1.66 9.31 -11.78
N PRO A 87 -1.08 10.53 -11.82
CA PRO A 87 -0.96 11.37 -10.64
C PRO A 87 -2.28 11.65 -9.92
N SER A 88 -3.39 11.61 -10.62
CA SER A 88 -4.71 11.80 -10.01
C SER A 88 -5.07 10.72 -8.99
N THR A 89 -4.41 9.55 -9.07
CA THR A 89 -4.62 8.45 -8.13
C THR A 89 -3.68 8.49 -6.93
N TRP A 90 -2.71 9.40 -6.94
CA TRP A 90 -1.74 9.53 -5.87
C TRP A 90 -2.39 10.08 -4.60
N PRO A 91 -1.83 9.80 -3.41
CA PRO A 91 -2.33 10.42 -2.20
C PRO A 91 -2.20 11.95 -2.28
N ARG A 92 -3.03 12.64 -1.52
CA ARG A 92 -3.13 14.09 -1.57
C ARG A 92 -1.79 14.80 -1.38
N TRP A 93 -0.98 14.35 -0.42
CA TRP A 93 0.31 14.98 -0.15
C TRP A 93 1.25 14.91 -1.34
N ALA A 94 1.22 13.80 -2.10
CA ALA A 94 2.08 13.61 -3.26
C ALA A 94 1.60 14.47 -4.45
N ARG A 95 0.30 14.62 -4.62
CA ARG A 95 -0.27 15.48 -5.66
C ARG A 95 0.05 16.95 -5.41
N GLU A 96 -0.05 17.38 -4.17
CA GLU A 96 0.25 18.75 -3.77
C GLU A 96 1.73 19.07 -3.93
N ALA A 97 2.62 18.13 -3.59
CA ALA A 97 4.05 18.31 -3.73
C ALA A 97 4.48 18.42 -5.20
N LYS A 98 3.80 17.74 -6.10
CA LYS A 98 4.09 17.79 -7.53
C LYS A 98 3.63 19.12 -8.16
N GLY A 99 2.66 19.74 -7.55
CA GLY A 99 2.21 21.06 -7.87
C GLY A 99 1.40 21.30 -8.98
#